data_9354eff43c95b66316ec0a1b841444eb
#
_entry.id   9354eff43c95b66316ec0a1b841444eb
#
_cell.length_a   1.000
_cell.length_b   1.000
_cell.length_c   1.000
_cell.angle_alpha   90.00
_cell.angle_beta   90.00
_cell.angle_gamma   90.00
#
_symmetry.space_group_name_H-M   'P 1'
#
loop_
_entity.id
_entity.type
_entity.pdbx_description
1 polymer ?
#
loop_
_entity_poly.entity_id
_entity_poly.type
_entity_poly.pdbx_seq_one_letter_code
_entity_poly.pdbx_strand_id
1 'polypeptide(L)'
;FEDDQADSEKSVNAYNTLKDWGMQALIGTTTSTPCTAVVEETHSDNMFQLTPSATAVDSIQYDNAFRMCFSDPNQGSASADYIADNKLASKVAVIYNSSDPYSSGIYQKFAEEAKAKGLDVVAAEAFTADSKTDFSVQIQKAQSSGAELVFLPIYYQETSLILAQAKKAGFTPKY
;
A
#
# COMPACT_ATOMS: atom_id res chain seq x y z
N PHE A 1 15.46 5.86 -19.32
CA PHE A 1 14.74 5.43 -18.11
C PHE A 1 15.72 4.96 -17.04
N GLU A 2 15.31 5.06 -15.77
CA GLU A 2 16.07 4.62 -14.60
C GLU A 2 15.19 3.72 -13.73
N ASP A 3 15.82 2.80 -12.98
CA ASP A 3 15.14 1.89 -12.07
C ASP A 3 15.34 2.38 -10.62
N ASP A 4 14.27 2.77 -9.96
CA ASP A 4 14.28 3.25 -8.57
C ASP A 4 14.23 2.11 -7.53
N GLN A 5 14.03 0.88 -7.96
CA GLN A 5 13.94 -0.33 -7.11
C GLN A 5 12.95 -0.17 -5.93
N ALA A 6 11.93 0.66 -6.10
CA ALA A 6 10.94 1.03 -5.07
C ALA A 6 11.57 1.60 -3.78
N ASP A 7 12.70 2.31 -3.91
CA ASP A 7 13.47 2.91 -2.82
C ASP A 7 13.50 4.43 -2.97
N SER A 8 13.26 5.17 -1.86
CA SER A 8 13.17 6.63 -1.88
C SER A 8 14.47 7.32 -2.28
N GLU A 9 15.62 6.87 -1.75
CA GLU A 9 16.92 7.49 -2.04
C GLU A 9 17.32 7.23 -3.50
N LYS A 10 17.13 5.98 -3.97
CA LYS A 10 17.42 5.63 -5.36
C LYS A 10 16.53 6.38 -6.33
N SER A 11 15.25 6.60 -5.98
CA SER A 11 14.33 7.34 -6.84
C SER A 11 14.72 8.81 -7.01
N VAL A 12 15.18 9.47 -5.95
CA VAL A 12 15.71 10.83 -6.03
C VAL A 12 17.00 10.87 -6.87
N ASN A 13 17.89 9.90 -6.70
CA ASN A 13 19.10 9.80 -7.52
C ASN A 13 18.77 9.55 -9.01
N ALA A 14 17.81 8.66 -9.29
CA ALA A 14 17.31 8.40 -10.65
C ALA A 14 16.70 9.65 -11.28
N TYR A 15 15.87 10.39 -10.51
CA TYR A 15 15.32 11.68 -10.95
C TYR A 15 16.42 12.67 -11.33
N ASN A 16 17.43 12.87 -10.48
CA ASN A 16 18.53 13.77 -10.74
C ASN A 16 19.34 13.36 -11.99
N THR A 17 19.57 12.06 -12.18
CA THR A 17 20.24 11.53 -13.39
C THR A 17 19.45 11.89 -14.66
N LEU A 18 18.12 11.69 -14.65
CA LEU A 18 17.27 12.02 -15.79
C LEU A 18 17.18 13.52 -16.04
N LYS A 19 17.17 14.33 -14.97
CA LYS A 19 17.20 15.80 -15.04
C LYS A 19 18.48 16.29 -15.71
N ASP A 20 19.64 15.78 -15.30
CA ASP A 20 20.93 16.12 -15.87
C ASP A 20 21.05 15.71 -17.35
N TRP A 21 20.36 14.64 -17.74
CA TRP A 21 20.23 14.24 -19.14
C TRP A 21 19.37 15.21 -19.97
N GLY A 22 18.58 16.07 -19.33
CA GLY A 22 17.72 17.06 -19.99
C GLY A 22 16.25 16.68 -20.11
N MET A 23 15.76 15.84 -19.18
CA MET A 23 14.33 15.47 -19.10
C MET A 23 13.42 16.71 -19.04
N GLN A 24 12.30 16.70 -19.77
CA GLN A 24 11.32 17.79 -19.82
C GLN A 24 10.02 17.46 -19.08
N ALA A 25 9.75 16.19 -18.82
CA ALA A 25 8.62 15.71 -18.06
C ALA A 25 8.94 14.34 -17.46
N LEU A 26 8.52 14.09 -16.23
CA LEU A 26 8.69 12.82 -15.55
C LEU A 26 7.43 11.96 -15.69
N ILE A 27 7.55 10.76 -16.26
CA ILE A 27 6.54 9.70 -16.18
C ILE A 27 7.02 8.69 -15.14
N GLY A 28 6.55 8.85 -13.93
CA GLY A 28 7.04 8.10 -12.75
C GLY A 28 6.74 8.86 -11.45
N THR A 29 7.11 8.34 -10.32
CA THR A 29 7.58 6.97 -10.10
C THR A 29 6.41 5.98 -10.06
N THR A 30 6.69 4.67 -10.02
CA THR A 30 5.61 3.66 -10.09
C THR A 30 4.96 3.42 -8.74
N THR A 31 5.73 3.36 -7.66
CA THR A 31 5.24 3.05 -6.31
C THR A 31 5.16 4.29 -5.43
N SER A 32 4.32 4.24 -4.37
CA SER A 32 3.98 5.40 -3.55
C SER A 32 5.17 5.96 -2.76
N THR A 33 5.95 5.11 -2.10
CA THR A 33 7.12 5.54 -1.31
C THR A 33 8.15 6.32 -2.13
N PRO A 34 8.62 5.86 -3.29
CA PRO A 34 9.43 6.67 -4.21
C PRO A 34 8.73 7.94 -4.69
N CYS A 35 7.43 7.87 -5.00
CA CYS A 35 6.71 9.00 -5.55
C CYS A 35 6.62 10.16 -4.57
N THR A 36 6.37 9.88 -3.30
CA THR A 36 6.33 10.90 -2.24
C THR A 36 7.69 11.55 -1.99
N ALA A 37 8.79 10.85 -2.26
CA ALA A 37 10.13 11.44 -2.18
C ALA A 37 10.46 12.31 -3.40
N VAL A 38 10.11 11.86 -4.61
CA VAL A 38 10.45 12.55 -5.85
C VAL A 38 9.54 13.77 -6.11
N VAL A 39 8.30 13.76 -5.61
CA VAL A 39 7.36 14.87 -5.84
C VAL A 39 7.85 16.21 -5.23
N GLU A 40 8.63 16.15 -4.15
CA GLU A 40 9.29 17.32 -3.55
C GLU A 40 10.32 17.94 -4.50
N GLU A 41 11.11 17.08 -5.14
CA GLU A 41 12.15 17.49 -6.10
C GLU A 41 11.51 18.07 -7.37
N THR A 42 10.50 17.39 -7.92
CA THR A 42 9.80 17.86 -9.12
C THR A 42 9.07 19.17 -8.88
N HIS A 43 8.51 19.36 -7.68
CA HIS A 43 7.90 20.64 -7.30
C HIS A 43 8.95 21.76 -7.26
N SER A 44 10.08 21.53 -6.60
CA SER A 44 11.18 22.50 -6.49
C SER A 44 11.74 22.92 -7.85
N ASP A 45 11.77 21.99 -8.79
CA ASP A 45 12.25 22.21 -10.16
C ASP A 45 11.15 22.69 -11.13
N ASN A 46 9.90 22.83 -10.69
CA ASN A 46 8.74 23.08 -11.52
C ASN A 46 8.64 22.08 -12.69
N MET A 47 8.95 20.83 -12.44
CA MET A 47 8.94 19.73 -13.41
C MET A 47 7.56 19.06 -13.44
N PHE A 48 6.96 18.93 -14.62
CA PHE A 48 5.74 18.13 -14.76
C PHE A 48 5.97 16.68 -14.37
N GLN A 49 5.14 16.14 -13.48
CA GLN A 49 5.17 14.74 -13.05
C GLN A 49 3.83 14.06 -13.28
N LEU A 50 3.85 12.87 -13.89
CA LEU A 50 2.71 12.00 -14.02
C LEU A 50 3.04 10.60 -13.52
N THR A 51 2.50 10.21 -12.36
CA THR A 51 2.66 8.84 -11.89
C THR A 51 1.61 7.91 -12.49
N PRO A 52 2.02 6.75 -13.04
CA PRO A 52 1.07 5.78 -13.59
C PRO A 52 0.35 4.97 -12.51
N SER A 53 0.95 4.78 -11.32
CA SER A 53 0.49 3.78 -10.36
C SER A 53 0.65 4.15 -8.88
N ALA A 54 1.37 5.21 -8.51
CA ALA A 54 1.48 5.62 -7.12
C ALA A 54 0.15 6.16 -6.59
N THR A 55 -0.43 5.46 -5.62
CA THR A 55 -1.81 5.67 -5.15
C THR A 55 -1.91 6.49 -3.86
N ALA A 56 -0.79 6.70 -3.14
CA ALA A 56 -0.77 7.53 -1.94
C ALA A 56 -1.25 8.97 -2.24
N VAL A 57 -1.97 9.55 -1.30
CA VAL A 57 -2.53 10.91 -1.45
C VAL A 57 -1.41 11.92 -1.73
N ASP A 58 -0.30 11.81 -1.01
CA ASP A 58 0.82 12.74 -1.09
C ASP A 58 1.65 12.60 -2.38
N SER A 59 1.40 11.56 -3.19
CA SER A 59 2.02 11.42 -4.52
C SER A 59 1.69 12.56 -5.48
N ILE A 60 0.61 13.30 -5.22
CA ILE A 60 0.15 14.44 -6.03
C ILE A 60 -0.18 15.66 -5.18
N GLN A 61 0.59 15.90 -4.12
CA GLN A 61 0.33 17.00 -3.18
C GLN A 61 0.60 18.39 -3.78
N TYR A 62 1.29 18.48 -4.90
CA TYR A 62 1.61 19.72 -5.60
C TYR A 62 0.93 19.82 -6.96
N ASP A 63 0.78 21.04 -7.46
CA ASP A 63 0.05 21.38 -8.69
C ASP A 63 0.76 20.97 -10.00
N ASN A 64 2.04 20.58 -9.91
CA ASN A 64 2.83 20.03 -11.02
C ASN A 64 2.74 18.50 -11.13
N ALA A 65 2.10 17.83 -10.17
CA ALA A 65 2.03 16.37 -10.07
C ALA A 65 0.62 15.83 -10.30
N PHE A 66 0.52 14.81 -11.15
CA PHE A 66 -0.73 14.16 -11.55
C PHE A 66 -0.62 12.65 -11.46
N ARG A 67 -1.76 11.96 -11.34
CA ARG A 67 -1.79 10.50 -11.36
C ARG A 67 -2.88 9.95 -12.27
N MET A 68 -2.64 8.76 -12.83
CA MET A 68 -3.58 8.05 -13.69
C MET A 68 -4.48 7.07 -12.93
N CYS A 69 -4.04 6.59 -11.77
CA CYS A 69 -4.73 5.57 -11.00
C CYS A 69 -5.67 6.16 -9.92
N PHE A 70 -6.45 5.29 -9.28
CA PHE A 70 -7.23 5.62 -8.09
C PHE A 70 -6.31 5.90 -6.86
N SER A 71 -6.89 6.42 -5.79
CA SER A 71 -6.16 6.70 -4.54
C SER A 71 -6.29 5.56 -3.52
N ASP A 72 -5.35 5.50 -2.55
CA ASP A 72 -5.43 4.56 -1.43
C ASP A 72 -6.74 4.67 -0.65
N PRO A 73 -7.28 5.86 -0.32
CA PRO A 73 -8.60 5.98 0.30
C PRO A 73 -9.71 5.31 -0.52
N ASN A 74 -9.73 5.50 -1.84
CA ASN A 74 -10.73 4.86 -2.69
C ASN A 74 -10.59 3.33 -2.69
N GLN A 75 -9.36 2.83 -2.72
CA GLN A 75 -9.10 1.39 -2.65
C GLN A 75 -9.53 0.81 -1.31
N GLY A 76 -9.24 1.49 -0.20
CA GLY A 76 -9.66 1.07 1.13
C GLY A 76 -11.18 0.98 1.27
N SER A 77 -11.91 2.04 0.88
CA SER A 77 -13.38 2.07 0.90
C SER A 77 -13.98 0.98 0.02
N ALA A 78 -13.54 0.90 -1.25
CA ALA A 78 -14.08 -0.09 -2.19
C ALA A 78 -13.86 -1.54 -1.72
N SER A 79 -12.73 -1.81 -1.04
CA SER A 79 -12.45 -3.14 -0.49
C SER A 79 -13.42 -3.49 0.65
N ALA A 80 -13.68 -2.56 1.56
CA ALA A 80 -14.64 -2.75 2.65
C ALA A 80 -16.07 -2.92 2.11
N ASP A 81 -16.48 -2.07 1.16
CA ASP A 81 -17.78 -2.18 0.48
C ASP A 81 -17.94 -3.54 -0.18
N TYR A 82 -16.93 -3.97 -0.93
CA TYR A 82 -16.99 -5.26 -1.63
C TYR A 82 -17.15 -6.45 -0.68
N ILE A 83 -16.40 -6.46 0.42
CA ILE A 83 -16.50 -7.52 1.44
C ILE A 83 -17.90 -7.53 2.07
N ALA A 84 -18.44 -6.36 2.45
CA ALA A 84 -19.72 -6.22 3.10
C ALA A 84 -20.88 -6.55 2.15
N ASP A 85 -20.94 -5.93 0.97
CA ASP A 85 -22.04 -6.04 0.03
C ASP A 85 -22.15 -7.46 -0.53
N ASN A 86 -21.03 -8.16 -0.72
CA ASN A 86 -20.99 -9.55 -1.17
C ASN A 86 -21.02 -10.57 -0.01
N LYS A 87 -21.10 -10.10 1.24
CA LYS A 87 -21.14 -10.94 2.45
C LYS A 87 -20.03 -11.98 2.48
N LEU A 88 -18.82 -11.56 2.12
CA LEU A 88 -17.67 -12.46 2.04
C LEU A 88 -17.22 -12.92 3.42
N ALA A 89 -17.31 -12.04 4.42
CA ALA A 89 -16.99 -12.30 5.82
C ALA A 89 -17.72 -11.29 6.71
N SER A 90 -17.88 -11.63 7.99
CA SER A 90 -18.33 -10.71 9.04
C SER A 90 -17.17 -10.27 9.94
N LYS A 91 -16.14 -11.10 10.08
CA LYS A 91 -14.93 -10.87 10.87
C LYS A 91 -13.71 -10.83 9.97
N VAL A 92 -13.04 -9.68 9.93
CA VAL A 92 -11.89 -9.43 9.07
C VAL A 92 -10.65 -9.14 9.90
N ALA A 93 -9.54 -9.78 9.61
CA ALA A 93 -8.22 -9.33 10.07
C ALA A 93 -7.53 -8.55 8.95
N VAL A 94 -6.70 -7.59 9.32
CA VAL A 94 -5.84 -6.86 8.39
C VAL A 94 -4.39 -7.07 8.77
N ILE A 95 -3.52 -7.36 7.81
CA ILE A 95 -2.07 -7.34 8.01
C ILE A 95 -1.49 -6.33 7.02
N TYR A 96 -0.82 -5.30 7.52
CA TYR A 96 -0.38 -4.16 6.71
C TYR A 96 1.01 -3.69 7.08
N ASN A 97 1.67 -2.99 6.14
CA ASN A 97 2.96 -2.36 6.38
C ASN A 97 2.75 -0.92 6.87
N SER A 98 3.05 -0.67 8.15
CA SER A 98 2.87 0.66 8.76
C SER A 98 3.92 1.69 8.34
N SER A 99 5.02 1.25 7.73
CA SER A 99 6.08 2.14 7.23
C SER A 99 5.92 2.50 5.74
N ASP A 100 4.88 1.99 5.08
CA ASP A 100 4.59 2.28 3.68
C ASP A 100 3.30 3.11 3.55
N PRO A 101 3.35 4.31 2.95
CA PRO A 101 2.17 5.17 2.77
C PRO A 101 1.05 4.52 1.97
N TYR A 102 1.37 3.67 0.96
CA TYR A 102 0.41 2.87 0.23
C TYR A 102 -0.40 1.96 1.16
N SER A 103 0.30 1.11 1.88
CA SER A 103 -0.31 0.08 2.74
C SER A 103 -1.09 0.68 3.91
N SER A 104 -0.51 1.68 4.59
CA SER A 104 -1.14 2.36 5.72
C SER A 104 -2.33 3.22 5.30
N GLY A 105 -2.26 3.88 4.15
CA GLY A 105 -3.34 4.71 3.60
C GLY A 105 -4.58 3.88 3.24
N ILE A 106 -4.39 2.72 2.61
CA ILE A 106 -5.48 1.78 2.33
C ILE A 106 -6.10 1.27 3.63
N TYR A 107 -5.27 0.81 4.59
CA TYR A 107 -5.75 0.27 5.85
C TYR A 107 -6.59 1.29 6.63
N GLN A 108 -6.13 2.53 6.76
CA GLN A 108 -6.85 3.57 7.49
C GLN A 108 -8.27 3.74 6.95
N LYS A 109 -8.41 3.89 5.64
CA LYS A 109 -9.72 4.10 5.02
C LYS A 109 -10.58 2.83 5.00
N PHE A 110 -9.96 1.67 4.83
CA PHE A 110 -10.63 0.39 5.00
C PHE A 110 -11.26 0.24 6.39
N ALA A 111 -10.52 0.58 7.46
CA ALA A 111 -11.01 0.46 8.83
C ALA A 111 -12.19 1.40 9.12
N GLU A 112 -12.15 2.63 8.59
CA GLU A 112 -13.26 3.59 8.70
C GLU A 112 -14.52 3.04 8.00
N GLU A 113 -14.40 2.60 6.75
CA GLU A 113 -15.50 2.12 5.94
C GLU A 113 -16.05 0.79 6.47
N ALA A 114 -15.18 -0.13 6.89
CA ALA A 114 -15.56 -1.38 7.52
C ALA A 114 -16.48 -1.15 8.73
N LYS A 115 -16.12 -0.17 9.57
CA LYS A 115 -16.96 0.25 10.70
C LYS A 115 -18.32 0.79 10.24
N ALA A 116 -18.35 1.62 9.20
CA ALA A 116 -19.58 2.17 8.65
C ALA A 116 -20.51 1.10 8.07
N LYS A 117 -19.94 0.04 7.48
CA LYS A 117 -20.65 -1.10 6.90
C LYS A 117 -20.98 -2.21 7.90
N GLY A 118 -20.56 -2.09 9.16
CA GLY A 118 -20.80 -3.12 10.18
C GLY A 118 -19.93 -4.38 10.03
N LEU A 119 -18.79 -4.28 9.34
CA LEU A 119 -17.76 -5.31 9.34
C LEU A 119 -16.96 -5.22 10.64
N ASP A 120 -16.72 -6.36 11.27
CA ASP A 120 -15.92 -6.43 12.49
C ASP A 120 -14.42 -6.62 12.14
N VAL A 121 -13.61 -5.60 12.30
CA VAL A 121 -12.16 -5.70 12.16
C VAL A 121 -11.59 -6.26 13.47
N VAL A 122 -11.53 -7.58 13.56
CA VAL A 122 -11.16 -8.31 14.78
C VAL A 122 -9.67 -8.31 15.10
N ALA A 123 -8.82 -8.02 14.12
CA ALA A 123 -7.38 -7.84 14.31
C ALA A 123 -6.82 -6.89 13.24
N ALA A 124 -5.89 -6.03 13.63
CA ALA A 124 -5.15 -5.16 12.71
C ALA A 124 -3.67 -5.21 13.10
N GLU A 125 -2.91 -5.98 12.33
CA GLU A 125 -1.54 -6.32 12.66
C GLU A 125 -0.56 -5.63 11.72
N ALA A 126 0.29 -4.80 12.30
CA ALA A 126 1.31 -4.08 11.55
C ALA A 126 2.61 -4.88 11.46
N PHE A 127 3.34 -4.63 10.38
CA PHE A 127 4.77 -4.89 10.26
C PHE A 127 5.47 -3.65 9.66
N THR A 128 6.79 -3.67 9.63
CA THR A 128 7.60 -2.59 9.04
C THR A 128 8.54 -3.13 7.99
N ALA A 129 9.19 -2.25 7.23
CA ALA A 129 10.19 -2.63 6.23
C ALA A 129 11.32 -3.50 6.78
N ASP A 130 11.66 -3.35 8.08
CA ASP A 130 12.72 -4.11 8.75
C ASP A 130 12.27 -5.49 9.26
N SER A 131 10.95 -5.78 9.24
CA SER A 131 10.35 -7.01 9.80
C SER A 131 9.42 -7.73 8.82
N LYS A 132 9.83 -7.85 7.57
CA LYS A 132 9.00 -8.32 6.44
C LYS A 132 9.29 -9.76 5.97
N THR A 133 9.82 -10.60 6.83
CA THR A 133 10.16 -12.00 6.46
C THR A 133 9.48 -13.06 7.32
N ASP A 134 9.18 -12.75 8.57
CA ASP A 134 8.47 -13.63 9.50
C ASP A 134 7.19 -12.95 9.99
N PHE A 135 6.06 -13.53 9.65
CA PHE A 135 4.71 -13.05 9.97
C PHE A 135 3.97 -13.95 10.95
N SER A 136 4.68 -14.85 11.62
CA SER A 136 4.08 -15.85 12.52
C SER A 136 3.23 -15.21 13.62
N VAL A 137 3.67 -14.09 14.19
CA VAL A 137 2.94 -13.35 15.23
C VAL A 137 1.64 -12.75 14.67
N GLN A 138 1.71 -12.07 13.54
CA GLN A 138 0.54 -11.46 12.89
C GLN A 138 -0.48 -12.53 12.49
N ILE A 139 -0.01 -13.64 11.91
CA ILE A 139 -0.86 -14.78 11.53
C ILE A 139 -1.52 -15.41 12.76
N GLN A 140 -0.77 -15.65 13.84
CA GLN A 140 -1.31 -16.20 15.08
C GLN A 140 -2.40 -15.30 15.68
N LYS A 141 -2.21 -14.01 15.70
CA LYS A 141 -3.19 -13.05 16.20
C LYS A 141 -4.44 -13.02 15.32
N ALA A 142 -4.30 -12.99 14.00
CA ALA A 142 -5.42 -13.08 13.06
C ALA A 142 -6.21 -14.38 13.25
N GLN A 143 -5.52 -15.53 13.41
CA GLN A 143 -6.15 -16.81 13.67
C GLN A 143 -6.89 -16.82 15.01
N SER A 144 -6.25 -16.34 16.07
CA SER A 144 -6.81 -16.34 17.42
C SER A 144 -7.99 -15.39 17.59
N SER A 145 -8.08 -14.34 16.76
CA SER A 145 -9.21 -13.41 16.73
C SER A 145 -10.48 -14.00 16.08
N GLY A 146 -10.37 -15.15 15.43
CA GLY A 146 -11.45 -15.79 14.72
C GLY A 146 -11.79 -15.12 13.38
N ALA A 147 -10.80 -14.47 12.74
CA ALA A 147 -10.98 -13.87 11.44
C ALA A 147 -11.38 -14.90 10.37
N GLU A 148 -12.40 -14.57 9.61
CA GLU A 148 -12.93 -15.37 8.49
C GLU A 148 -12.26 -14.99 7.17
N LEU A 149 -11.77 -13.74 7.09
CA LEU A 149 -11.06 -13.16 5.95
C LEU A 149 -9.85 -12.37 6.46
N VAL A 150 -8.73 -12.45 5.74
CA VAL A 150 -7.56 -11.60 5.98
C VAL A 150 -7.38 -10.65 4.79
N PHE A 151 -7.50 -9.37 5.03
CA PHE A 151 -7.23 -8.32 4.04
C PHE A 151 -5.74 -7.95 4.07
N LEU A 152 -5.10 -7.96 2.91
CA LEU A 152 -3.65 -7.76 2.75
C LEU A 152 -3.37 -6.58 1.81
N PRO A 153 -3.47 -5.31 2.26
CA PRO A 153 -3.13 -4.15 1.46
C PRO A 153 -1.60 -3.97 1.40
N ILE A 154 -0.91 -4.90 0.76
CA ILE A 154 0.55 -5.00 0.71
C ILE A 154 1.00 -5.55 -0.64
N TYR A 155 2.31 -5.51 -0.91
CA TYR A 155 2.90 -6.04 -2.14
C TYR A 155 3.02 -7.57 -2.15
N TYR A 156 3.30 -8.12 -3.34
CA TYR A 156 3.24 -9.55 -3.60
C TYR A 156 4.27 -10.39 -2.82
N GLN A 157 5.43 -9.81 -2.50
CA GLN A 157 6.49 -10.55 -1.79
C GLN A 157 6.04 -10.93 -0.38
N GLU A 158 5.61 -9.95 0.40
CA GLU A 158 5.10 -10.15 1.75
C GLU A 158 3.82 -11.00 1.74
N THR A 159 2.92 -10.74 0.77
CA THR A 159 1.71 -11.53 0.58
C THR A 159 2.05 -13.02 0.40
N SER A 160 3.00 -13.35 -0.47
CA SER A 160 3.38 -14.73 -0.73
C SER A 160 3.93 -15.44 0.51
N LEU A 161 4.72 -14.72 1.33
CA LEU A 161 5.26 -15.23 2.59
C LEU A 161 4.15 -15.45 3.63
N ILE A 162 3.23 -14.50 3.77
CA ILE A 162 2.08 -14.63 4.69
C ILE A 162 1.24 -15.84 4.31
N LEU A 163 0.88 -15.98 3.04
CA LEU A 163 0.08 -17.14 2.59
C LEU A 163 0.78 -18.48 2.86
N ALA A 164 2.09 -18.56 2.60
CA ALA A 164 2.86 -19.77 2.85
C ALA A 164 2.95 -20.10 4.35
N GLN A 165 3.21 -19.09 5.20
CA GLN A 165 3.31 -19.25 6.65
C GLN A 165 1.95 -19.56 7.28
N ALA A 166 0.86 -18.92 6.84
CA ALA A 166 -0.49 -19.20 7.30
C ALA A 166 -0.90 -20.65 6.97
N LYS A 167 -0.63 -21.11 5.76
CA LYS A 167 -0.85 -22.51 5.38
C LYS A 167 -0.09 -23.48 6.28
N LYS A 168 1.19 -23.18 6.57
CA LYS A 168 2.01 -24.00 7.48
C LYS A 168 1.45 -24.02 8.90
N ALA A 169 0.88 -22.91 9.36
CA ALA A 169 0.23 -22.79 10.67
C ALA A 169 -1.18 -23.42 10.72
N GLY A 170 -1.71 -23.94 9.61
CA GLY A 170 -3.06 -24.49 9.53
C GLY A 170 -4.16 -23.42 9.56
N PHE A 171 -3.83 -22.17 9.24
CA PHE A 171 -4.78 -21.05 9.14
C PHE A 171 -5.14 -20.82 7.67
N THR A 172 -6.41 -21.08 7.32
CA THR A 172 -6.91 -21.05 5.94
C THR A 172 -8.17 -20.17 5.83
N PRO A 173 -8.09 -18.87 6.13
CA PRO A 173 -9.19 -17.94 5.93
C PRO A 173 -9.37 -17.64 4.43
N LYS A 174 -10.37 -16.82 4.09
CA LYS A 174 -10.37 -16.13 2.78
C LYS A 174 -9.29 -15.04 2.77
N TYR A 175 -8.82 -14.70 1.57
CA TYR A 175 -7.87 -13.61 1.35
C TYR A 175 -8.38 -12.66 0.28
#